data_2cd5af23b715ddc367205159951979eb
#
_entry.id   2cd5af23b715ddc367205159951979eb
#
_cell.length_a   1.000
_cell.length_b   1.000
_cell.length_c   1.000
_cell.angle_alpha   90.00
_cell.angle_beta   90.00
_cell.angle_gamma   90.00
#
_symmetry.space_group_name_H-M   'P 1'
#
loop_
_entity.id
_entity.type
_entity.pdbx_description
1 polymer ?
#
loop_
_entity_poly.entity_id
_entity_poly.type
_entity_poly.pdbx_seq_one_letter_code
_entity_poly.pdbx_strand_id
1 'polypeptide(L)'
;MRALYLILMVVFLSLLGWFGWWCFGRTPEQQVLARQTAFMAALEDRDWSEVKGMLTNDYMDDYGHDRDSAVEDAQTVLGGFLTLTVKPEVVFKQVVPDLAMLKVKIQIEGKGLGMSDVVVGQVNNLTQPWFFHWHKKGRWPWDWKIVQIHHDELRMPQ
;
A
#
# COMPACT_ATOMS: atom_id res chain seq x y z
N MET A 1 -25.36 12.78 -38.64
CA MET A 1 -24.05 13.22 -38.14
C MET A 1 -24.15 14.12 -36.90
N ARG A 2 -24.96 15.18 -36.85
CA ARG A 2 -25.08 16.09 -35.68
C ARG A 2 -25.55 15.39 -34.39
N ALA A 3 -26.51 14.45 -34.46
CA ALA A 3 -26.98 13.71 -33.30
C ALA A 3 -25.91 12.81 -32.71
N LEU A 4 -25.04 12.21 -33.52
CA LEU A 4 -23.93 11.38 -33.05
C LEU A 4 -22.90 12.22 -32.27
N TYR A 5 -22.58 13.43 -32.76
CA TYR A 5 -21.66 14.32 -32.04
C TYR A 5 -22.22 14.78 -30.69
N LEU A 6 -23.53 15.05 -30.62
CA LEU A 6 -24.17 15.41 -29.34
C LEU A 6 -24.13 14.27 -28.34
N ILE A 7 -24.40 13.04 -28.77
CA ILE A 7 -24.32 11.85 -27.90
C ILE A 7 -22.88 11.65 -27.39
N LEU A 8 -21.89 11.72 -28.29
CA LEU A 8 -20.47 11.59 -27.89
C LEU A 8 -20.03 12.68 -26.91
N MET A 9 -20.48 13.92 -27.11
CA MET A 9 -20.18 15.03 -26.21
C MET A 9 -20.79 14.82 -24.84
N VAL A 10 -22.04 14.36 -24.75
CA VAL A 10 -22.69 14.06 -23.45
C VAL A 10 -21.97 12.93 -22.72
N VAL A 11 -21.63 11.85 -23.42
CA VAL A 11 -20.87 10.74 -22.86
C VAL A 11 -19.51 11.21 -22.33
N PHE A 12 -18.79 12.02 -23.11
CA PHE A 12 -17.50 12.57 -22.73
C PHE A 12 -17.59 13.46 -21.47
N LEU A 13 -18.59 14.37 -21.44
CA LEU A 13 -18.81 15.23 -20.26
C LEU A 13 -19.22 14.43 -19.02
N SER A 14 -20.00 13.37 -19.18
CA SER A 14 -20.38 12.46 -18.10
C SER A 14 -19.17 11.73 -17.55
N LEU A 15 -18.28 11.24 -18.41
CA LEU A 15 -17.02 10.60 -18.01
C LEU A 15 -16.08 11.58 -17.31
N LEU A 16 -15.97 12.82 -17.79
CA LEU A 16 -15.19 13.87 -17.11
C LEU A 16 -15.77 14.23 -15.75
N GLY A 17 -17.09 14.34 -15.64
CA GLY A 17 -17.77 14.59 -14.36
C GLY A 17 -17.56 13.46 -13.37
N TRP A 18 -17.67 12.21 -13.84
CA TRP A 18 -17.36 11.03 -13.00
C TRP A 18 -15.90 11.01 -12.56
N PHE A 19 -14.98 11.22 -13.50
CA PHE A 19 -13.55 11.24 -13.17
C PHE A 19 -13.21 12.35 -12.16
N GLY A 20 -13.77 13.55 -12.35
CA GLY A 20 -13.63 14.65 -11.40
C GLY A 20 -14.17 14.30 -10.02
N TRP A 21 -15.36 13.72 -9.95
CA TRP A 21 -15.94 13.24 -8.69
C TRP A 21 -15.07 12.16 -8.04
N TRP A 22 -14.56 11.21 -8.81
CA TRP A 22 -13.69 10.14 -8.33
C TRP A 22 -12.36 10.69 -7.78
N CYS A 23 -11.79 11.72 -8.41
CA CYS A 23 -10.52 12.33 -7.99
C CYS A 23 -10.67 13.27 -6.80
N PHE A 24 -11.75 14.06 -6.74
CA PHE A 24 -11.88 15.15 -5.78
C PHE A 24 -12.96 14.92 -4.71
N GLY A 25 -13.86 13.97 -4.91
CA GLY A 25 -14.93 13.63 -3.97
C GLY A 25 -14.50 12.74 -2.81
N ARG A 26 -13.27 12.18 -2.85
CA ARG A 26 -12.77 11.30 -1.78
C ARG A 26 -12.15 12.08 -0.65
N THR A 27 -12.52 11.74 0.58
CA THR A 27 -11.84 12.26 1.77
C THR A 27 -10.38 11.78 1.85
N PRO A 28 -9.48 12.50 2.55
CA PRO A 28 -8.10 12.04 2.76
C PRO A 28 -8.02 10.62 3.34
N GLU A 29 -8.94 10.28 4.24
CA GLU A 29 -9.05 8.95 4.82
C GLU A 29 -9.34 7.88 3.75
N GLN A 30 -10.33 8.12 2.88
CA GLN A 30 -10.66 7.18 1.79
C GLN A 30 -9.51 7.03 0.80
N GLN A 31 -8.77 8.12 0.55
CA GLN A 31 -7.60 8.12 -0.33
C GLN A 31 -6.48 7.24 0.24
N VAL A 32 -6.10 7.46 1.52
CA VAL A 32 -5.00 6.69 2.13
C VAL A 32 -5.37 5.22 2.32
N LEU A 33 -6.62 4.91 2.67
CA LEU A 33 -7.08 3.52 2.78
C LEU A 33 -7.03 2.80 1.43
N ALA A 34 -7.42 3.49 0.34
CA ALA A 34 -7.31 2.93 -1.01
C ALA A 34 -5.84 2.68 -1.40
N ARG A 35 -4.92 3.59 -1.02
CA ARG A 35 -3.47 3.39 -1.24
C ARG A 35 -2.91 2.25 -0.40
N GLN A 36 -3.34 2.11 0.86
CA GLN A 36 -2.96 0.98 1.71
C GLN A 36 -3.39 -0.36 1.09
N THR A 37 -4.63 -0.43 0.59
CA THR A 37 -5.13 -1.63 -0.11
C THR A 37 -4.32 -1.91 -1.37
N ALA A 38 -4.02 -0.89 -2.18
CA ALA A 38 -3.21 -1.04 -3.38
C ALA A 38 -1.77 -1.51 -3.04
N PHE A 39 -1.18 -1.00 -1.96
CA PHE A 39 0.14 -1.44 -1.50
C PHE A 39 0.15 -2.93 -1.10
N MET A 40 -0.88 -3.40 -0.38
CA MET A 40 -1.00 -4.81 -0.02
C MET A 40 -1.20 -5.70 -1.25
N ALA A 41 -2.01 -5.25 -2.23
CA ALA A 41 -2.18 -5.97 -3.49
C ALA A 41 -0.87 -6.03 -4.30
N ALA A 42 -0.11 -4.94 -4.36
CA ALA A 42 1.19 -4.91 -5.03
C ALA A 42 2.21 -5.86 -4.37
N LEU A 43 2.18 -6.00 -3.04
CA LEU A 43 2.99 -6.99 -2.32
C LEU A 43 2.55 -8.42 -2.64
N GLU A 44 1.24 -8.70 -2.66
CA GLU A 44 0.67 -10.01 -3.03
C GLU A 44 1.04 -10.41 -4.45
N ASP A 45 0.89 -9.47 -5.39
CA ASP A 45 1.24 -9.65 -6.80
C ASP A 45 2.74 -9.61 -7.07
N ARG A 46 3.54 -9.18 -6.08
CA ARG A 46 5.00 -8.99 -6.19
C ARG A 46 5.36 -7.98 -7.29
N ASP A 47 4.52 -6.95 -7.46
CA ASP A 47 4.82 -5.81 -8.31
C ASP A 47 5.75 -4.85 -7.57
N TRP A 48 7.05 -5.17 -7.60
CA TRP A 48 8.08 -4.42 -6.89
C TRP A 48 8.24 -3.01 -7.40
N SER A 49 7.91 -2.77 -8.66
CA SER A 49 7.92 -1.43 -9.25
C SER A 49 6.84 -0.55 -8.61
N GLU A 50 5.63 -1.09 -8.47
CA GLU A 50 4.52 -0.42 -7.79
C GLU A 50 4.83 -0.24 -6.30
N VAL A 51 5.30 -1.29 -5.60
CA VAL A 51 5.72 -1.23 -4.19
C VAL A 51 6.74 -0.11 -3.99
N LYS A 52 7.83 -0.10 -4.76
CA LYS A 52 8.86 0.94 -4.72
C LYS A 52 8.29 2.33 -5.02
N GLY A 53 7.38 2.41 -6.01
CA GLY A 53 6.69 3.64 -6.38
C GLY A 53 5.82 4.21 -5.27
N MET A 54 5.37 3.41 -4.29
CA MET A 54 4.58 3.86 -3.14
C MET A 54 5.42 4.30 -1.95
N LEU A 55 6.71 3.99 -1.89
CA LEU A 55 7.63 4.49 -0.88
C LEU A 55 8.18 5.87 -1.29
N THR A 56 8.48 6.72 -0.32
CA THR A 56 9.14 8.01 -0.57
C THR A 56 10.62 7.83 -0.88
N ASN A 57 11.25 8.84 -1.49
CA ASN A 57 12.69 8.80 -1.74
C ASN A 57 13.52 8.87 -0.45
N ASP A 58 12.95 9.48 0.57
CA ASP A 58 13.48 9.63 1.93
C ASP A 58 12.92 8.59 2.90
N TYR A 59 12.40 7.46 2.38
CA TYR A 59 11.95 6.34 3.19
C TYR A 59 13.09 5.79 4.06
N MET A 60 12.77 5.56 5.32
CA MET A 60 13.66 4.88 6.26
C MET A 60 12.81 4.12 7.26
N ASP A 61 13.08 2.83 7.43
CA ASP A 61 12.43 2.04 8.46
C ASP A 61 13.23 2.01 9.78
N ASP A 62 12.66 1.42 10.81
CA ASP A 62 13.34 1.28 12.11
C ASP A 62 14.48 0.26 12.09
N TYR A 63 14.65 -0.47 10.98
CA TYR A 63 15.70 -1.49 10.81
C TYR A 63 16.93 -0.95 10.08
N GLY A 64 16.85 0.31 9.61
CA GLY A 64 17.92 0.98 8.89
C GLY A 64 17.87 0.76 7.37
N HIS A 65 16.77 0.22 6.84
CA HIS A 65 16.61 0.08 5.40
C HIS A 65 16.07 1.36 4.80
N ASP A 66 16.71 1.80 3.74
CA ASP A 66 16.17 2.79 2.83
C ASP A 66 15.16 2.15 1.86
N ARG A 67 14.59 2.95 0.97
CA ARG A 67 13.59 2.49 0.00
C ARG A 67 14.07 1.30 -0.84
N ASP A 68 15.32 1.31 -1.26
CA ASP A 68 15.85 0.32 -2.20
C ASP A 68 16.14 -0.99 -1.48
N SER A 69 16.79 -0.94 -0.33
CA SER A 69 17.07 -2.11 0.50
C SER A 69 15.80 -2.74 1.08
N ALA A 70 14.82 -1.93 1.49
CA ALA A 70 13.53 -2.47 1.97
C ALA A 70 12.80 -3.28 0.88
N VAL A 71 12.82 -2.80 -0.38
CA VAL A 71 12.22 -3.53 -1.51
C VAL A 71 13.02 -4.79 -1.85
N GLU A 72 14.36 -4.74 -1.81
CA GLU A 72 15.23 -5.89 -2.05
C GLU A 72 15.01 -6.99 -1.01
N ASP A 73 14.89 -6.62 0.27
CA ASP A 73 14.58 -7.58 1.33
C ASP A 73 13.18 -8.18 1.17
N ALA A 74 12.18 -7.36 0.83
CA ALA A 74 10.85 -7.86 0.52
C ALA A 74 10.87 -8.85 -0.66
N GLN A 75 11.64 -8.56 -1.71
CA GLN A 75 11.84 -9.47 -2.85
C GLN A 75 12.47 -10.79 -2.40
N THR A 76 13.49 -10.72 -1.55
CA THR A 76 14.19 -11.90 -1.05
C THR A 76 13.26 -12.78 -0.23
N VAL A 77 12.47 -12.17 0.67
CA VAL A 77 11.55 -12.88 1.58
C VAL A 77 10.34 -13.45 0.82
N LEU A 78 9.71 -12.64 -0.06
CA LEU A 78 8.47 -13.03 -0.73
C LEU A 78 8.70 -13.68 -2.09
N GLY A 79 9.89 -13.60 -2.66
CA GLY A 79 10.21 -14.19 -3.97
C GLY A 79 10.15 -15.70 -4.01
N GLY A 80 10.30 -16.37 -2.85
CA GLY A 80 10.19 -17.84 -2.74
C GLY A 80 8.76 -18.38 -2.81
N PHE A 81 7.74 -17.52 -2.73
CA PHE A 81 6.34 -17.94 -2.76
C PHE A 81 5.88 -18.25 -4.20
N LEU A 82 5.26 -19.41 -4.39
CA LEU A 82 4.54 -19.75 -5.61
C LEU A 82 3.13 -19.15 -5.61
N THR A 83 2.47 -19.23 -4.45
CA THR A 83 1.18 -18.56 -4.18
C THR A 83 1.32 -17.74 -2.90
N LEU A 84 0.80 -16.56 -2.91
CA LEU A 84 0.78 -15.66 -1.75
C LEU A 84 -0.57 -14.94 -1.72
N THR A 85 -1.20 -14.91 -0.56
CA THR A 85 -2.38 -14.10 -0.30
C THR A 85 -2.12 -13.28 0.96
N VAL A 86 -2.33 -11.98 0.87
CA VAL A 86 -2.14 -11.03 1.96
C VAL A 86 -3.50 -10.56 2.45
N LYS A 87 -3.79 -10.76 3.74
CA LYS A 87 -5.06 -10.39 4.39
C LYS A 87 -4.81 -9.24 5.38
N PRO A 88 -4.91 -7.99 4.95
CA PRO A 88 -4.75 -6.85 5.85
C PRO A 88 -6.05 -6.53 6.58
N GLU A 89 -5.95 -6.20 7.86
CA GLU A 89 -7.03 -5.66 8.69
C GLU A 89 -6.56 -4.34 9.32
N VAL A 90 -7.17 -3.23 8.94
CA VAL A 90 -6.87 -1.92 9.53
C VAL A 90 -7.56 -1.84 10.90
N VAL A 91 -6.78 -1.92 11.98
CA VAL A 91 -7.27 -1.91 13.36
C VAL A 91 -7.29 -0.52 13.97
N PHE A 92 -6.52 0.40 13.43
CA PHE A 92 -6.49 1.81 13.85
C PHE A 92 -6.11 2.72 12.69
N LYS A 93 -6.67 3.92 12.66
CA LYS A 93 -6.36 4.95 11.67
C LYS A 93 -6.41 6.33 12.32
N GLN A 94 -5.41 7.13 12.02
CA GLN A 94 -5.36 8.55 12.34
C GLN A 94 -4.96 9.29 11.07
N VAL A 95 -5.87 10.12 10.55
CA VAL A 95 -5.69 10.79 9.27
C VAL A 95 -5.94 12.27 9.43
N VAL A 96 -4.97 13.06 9.01
CA VAL A 96 -5.04 14.51 8.85
C VAL A 96 -4.81 14.86 7.37
N PRO A 97 -4.99 16.08 6.90
CA PRO A 97 -4.99 16.40 5.47
C PRO A 97 -3.83 15.83 4.67
N ASP A 98 -2.61 15.85 5.23
CA ASP A 98 -1.39 15.46 4.50
C ASP A 98 -0.58 14.35 5.18
N LEU A 99 -1.01 13.88 6.35
CA LEU A 99 -0.34 12.83 7.11
C LEU A 99 -1.36 11.78 7.55
N ALA A 100 -0.93 10.52 7.55
CA ALA A 100 -1.75 9.46 8.12
C ALA A 100 -0.87 8.40 8.79
N MET A 101 -1.39 7.84 9.88
CA MET A 101 -0.86 6.65 10.53
C MET A 101 -1.93 5.58 10.52
N LEU A 102 -1.60 4.43 9.97
CA LEU A 102 -2.46 3.24 9.96
C LEU A 102 -1.78 2.14 10.76
N LYS A 103 -2.54 1.47 11.63
CA LYS A 103 -2.11 0.21 12.24
C LYS A 103 -2.86 -0.92 11.56
N VAL A 104 -2.11 -1.84 11.00
CA VAL A 104 -2.65 -2.92 10.17
C VAL A 104 -2.18 -4.26 10.70
N LYS A 105 -3.09 -5.12 11.08
CA LYS A 105 -2.79 -6.53 11.27
C LYS A 105 -2.68 -7.19 9.91
N ILE A 106 -1.64 -7.96 9.71
CA ILE A 106 -1.39 -8.65 8.45
C ILE A 106 -1.34 -10.14 8.75
N GLN A 107 -2.16 -10.89 8.03
CA GLN A 107 -2.07 -12.35 7.94
C GLN A 107 -1.72 -12.71 6.51
N ILE A 108 -0.91 -13.73 6.35
CA ILE A 108 -0.53 -14.22 5.04
C ILE A 108 -0.82 -15.71 4.93
N GLU A 109 -1.25 -16.12 3.74
CA GLU A 109 -1.38 -17.51 3.36
C GLU A 109 -0.58 -17.71 2.07
N GLY A 110 0.09 -18.84 1.95
CA GLY A 110 0.86 -19.10 0.74
C GLY A 110 1.58 -20.43 0.78
N LYS A 111 2.07 -20.82 -0.38
CA LYS A 111 2.94 -21.98 -0.56
C LYS A 111 4.12 -21.56 -1.42
N GLY A 112 5.29 -22.07 -1.12
CA GLY A 112 6.48 -21.73 -1.88
C GLY A 112 7.62 -22.68 -1.62
N LEU A 113 8.81 -22.26 -2.01
CA LEU A 113 10.05 -22.97 -1.82
C LEU A 113 10.86 -22.38 -0.67
N GLY A 114 11.77 -23.16 -0.12
CA GLY A 114 12.70 -22.67 0.91
C GLY A 114 12.01 -22.34 2.22
N MET A 115 12.05 -21.05 2.62
CA MET A 115 11.59 -20.59 3.92
C MET A 115 10.14 -20.08 3.94
N SER A 116 9.36 -20.29 2.89
CA SER A 116 7.99 -19.72 2.79
C SER A 116 7.09 -20.10 3.96
N ASP A 117 7.13 -21.38 4.42
CA ASP A 117 6.32 -21.81 5.57
C ASP A 117 6.79 -21.14 6.89
N VAL A 118 8.09 -20.89 7.03
CA VAL A 118 8.65 -20.17 8.18
C VAL A 118 8.18 -18.72 8.19
N VAL A 119 8.20 -18.06 7.03
CA VAL A 119 7.72 -16.68 6.88
C VAL A 119 6.24 -16.57 7.19
N VAL A 120 5.41 -17.50 6.68
CA VAL A 120 3.97 -17.57 7.01
C VAL A 120 3.79 -17.71 8.53
N GLY A 121 4.51 -18.63 9.15
CA GLY A 121 4.44 -18.83 10.60
C GLY A 121 4.87 -17.58 11.39
N GLN A 122 5.97 -16.94 11.00
CA GLN A 122 6.46 -15.74 11.68
C GLN A 122 5.46 -14.57 11.58
N VAL A 123 4.98 -14.24 10.36
CA VAL A 123 4.05 -13.13 10.17
C VAL A 123 2.74 -13.36 10.91
N ASN A 124 2.18 -14.58 10.83
CA ASN A 124 0.89 -14.88 11.45
C ASN A 124 0.96 -14.99 12.98
N ASN A 125 2.14 -15.21 13.56
CA ASN A 125 2.35 -15.23 15.01
C ASN A 125 2.59 -13.84 15.62
N LEU A 126 2.73 -12.79 14.79
CA LEU A 126 2.85 -11.42 15.31
C LEU A 126 1.53 -11.01 15.98
N THR A 127 1.64 -10.51 17.21
CA THR A 127 0.46 -10.10 18.00
C THR A 127 0.14 -8.63 17.83
N GLN A 128 1.17 -7.81 17.62
CA GLN A 128 1.04 -6.38 17.41
C GLN A 128 0.74 -6.06 15.93
N PRO A 129 0.09 -4.94 15.63
CA PRO A 129 -0.09 -4.50 14.27
C PRO A 129 1.16 -3.85 13.69
N TRP A 130 1.29 -3.88 12.37
CA TRP A 130 2.24 -3.09 11.62
C TRP A 130 1.82 -1.63 11.58
N PHE A 131 2.77 -0.71 11.68
CA PHE A 131 2.55 0.73 11.60
C PHE A 131 2.99 1.23 10.22
N PHE A 132 2.09 1.90 9.53
CA PHE A 132 2.32 2.54 8.24
C PHE A 132 2.17 4.05 8.40
N HIS A 133 3.24 4.78 8.18
CA HIS A 133 3.23 6.23 8.16
C HIS A 133 3.17 6.72 6.73
N TRP A 134 2.09 7.42 6.40
CA TRP A 134 1.81 7.94 5.08
C TRP A 134 1.95 9.46 5.05
N HIS A 135 2.50 9.97 3.96
CA HIS A 135 2.58 11.40 3.68
C HIS A 135 2.03 11.68 2.28
N LYS A 136 1.16 12.70 2.17
CA LYS A 136 0.64 13.15 0.88
C LYS A 136 1.63 14.11 0.24
N LYS A 137 2.25 13.69 -0.84
CA LYS A 137 3.31 14.46 -1.53
C LYS A 137 2.77 15.36 -2.65
N GLY A 138 1.46 15.31 -2.97
CA GLY A 138 0.85 16.09 -4.05
C GLY A 138 -0.66 16.24 -3.89
N ARG A 139 -1.31 16.72 -4.97
CA ARG A 139 -2.75 17.05 -4.95
C ARG A 139 -3.68 15.87 -5.22
N TRP A 140 -3.15 14.83 -5.87
CA TRP A 140 -3.98 13.75 -6.37
C TRP A 140 -4.27 12.70 -5.30
N PRO A 141 -5.36 11.94 -5.42
CA PRO A 141 -5.71 10.88 -4.46
C PRO A 141 -4.64 9.79 -4.32
N TRP A 142 -3.81 9.61 -5.35
CA TRP A 142 -2.73 8.61 -5.38
C TRP A 142 -1.36 9.15 -4.94
N ASP A 143 -1.26 10.42 -4.56
CA ASP A 143 0.01 11.03 -4.14
C ASP A 143 0.39 10.70 -2.68
N TRP A 144 -0.37 9.82 -2.03
CA TRP A 144 0.01 9.28 -0.75
C TRP A 144 1.17 8.29 -0.92
N LYS A 145 2.25 8.52 -0.16
CA LYS A 145 3.46 7.72 -0.13
C LYS A 145 3.79 7.31 1.30
N ILE A 146 4.34 6.10 1.45
CA ILE A 146 4.81 5.61 2.74
C ILE A 146 6.18 6.23 3.03
N VAL A 147 6.32 6.83 4.20
CA VAL A 147 7.59 7.39 4.68
C VAL A 147 8.31 6.43 5.62
N GLN A 148 7.54 5.56 6.32
CA GLN A 148 8.08 4.61 7.27
C GLN A 148 7.11 3.43 7.47
N ILE A 149 7.66 2.25 7.63
CA ILE A 149 6.96 1.05 8.09
C ILE A 149 7.74 0.51 9.31
N HIS A 150 7.05 0.14 10.37
CA HIS A 150 7.69 -0.53 11.49
C HIS A 150 6.75 -1.52 12.20
N HIS A 151 7.35 -2.40 13.01
CA HIS A 151 6.63 -3.36 13.83
C HIS A 151 7.35 -3.53 15.18
N ASP A 152 6.63 -3.33 16.28
CA ASP A 152 7.24 -3.27 17.61
C ASP A 152 7.92 -4.57 18.04
N GLU A 153 7.40 -5.74 17.65
CA GLU A 153 7.96 -7.04 17.99
C GLU A 153 9.22 -7.40 17.19
N LEU A 154 9.46 -6.72 16.06
CA LEU A 154 10.61 -6.99 15.19
C LEU A 154 11.78 -6.03 15.43
N ARG A 155 11.66 -5.12 16.41
CA ARG A 155 12.76 -4.22 16.77
C ARG A 155 13.96 -5.03 17.24
N MET A 156 15.10 -4.85 16.59
CA MET A 156 16.34 -5.38 17.12
C MET A 156 16.68 -4.63 18.42
N PRO A 157 17.02 -5.34 19.52
CA PRO A 157 17.52 -4.66 20.70
C PRO A 157 18.81 -3.92 20.33
N GLN A 158 18.84 -2.61 20.60
CA GLN A 158 20.02 -1.76 20.45
C GLN A 158 21.07 -2.12 21.49
#